data_9ccfbbefc6ead3ff1dc84941e895ad6e
#
_entry.id   9ccfbbefc6ead3ff1dc84941e895ad6e
#
_cell.length_a   1.000
_cell.length_b   1.000
_cell.length_c   1.000
_cell.angle_alpha   90.00
_cell.angle_beta   90.00
_cell.angle_gamma   90.00
#
_symmetry.space_group_name_H-M   'P 1'
#
loop_
_entity.id
_entity.type
_entity.pdbx_description
1 polymer ?
#
loop_
_entity_poly.entity_id
_entity_poly.type
_entity_poly.pdbx_seq_one_letter_code
_entity_poly.pdbx_strand_id
1 'polypeptide(L)'
;RDSIEFWQSLLGLGNWQINTIRISEMQVIDDHYGDIPGHEFVGVTIDNEFLRATIYHTRSIFEDDIIHELLHVRFQEWTEEEVVNSTDRLQNLDNPKSFIAELKAI
;
A
#
# COMPACT_ATOMS: atom_id res chain seq x y z
N ARG A 1 12.55 -3.78 12.23
CA ARG A 1 11.82 -2.51 12.09
C ARG A 1 10.35 -2.80 11.81
N ASP A 2 9.50 -1.89 12.26
CA ASP A 2 8.08 -1.94 11.91
C ASP A 2 7.94 -1.40 10.49
N SER A 3 7.61 -2.27 9.55
CA SER A 3 7.56 -1.91 8.14
C SER A 3 6.53 -0.82 7.83
N ILE A 4 5.36 -0.85 8.48
CA ILE A 4 4.32 0.15 8.22
C ILE A 4 4.79 1.54 8.66
N GLU A 5 5.24 1.68 9.88
CA GLU A 5 5.69 2.98 10.40
C GLU A 5 6.88 3.51 9.62
N PHE A 6 7.83 2.64 9.28
CA PHE A 6 9.00 3.02 8.52
C PHE A 6 8.61 3.59 7.14
N TRP A 7 7.81 2.86 6.38
CA TRP A 7 7.41 3.28 5.04
C TRP A 7 6.43 4.44 5.07
N GLN A 8 5.54 4.49 6.05
CA GLN A 8 4.61 5.60 6.25
C GLN A 8 5.38 6.91 6.45
N SER A 9 6.38 6.90 7.32
CA SER A 9 7.21 8.06 7.58
C SER A 9 8.02 8.46 6.34
N LEU A 10 8.64 7.48 5.69
CA LEU A 10 9.48 7.70 4.53
C LEU A 10 8.70 8.29 3.35
N LEU A 11 7.47 7.85 3.16
CA LEU A 11 6.61 8.31 2.07
C LEU A 11 5.86 9.62 2.39
N GLY A 12 6.10 10.21 3.55
CA GLY A 12 5.46 11.46 3.92
C GLY A 12 4.02 11.30 4.38
N LEU A 13 3.66 10.13 4.89
CA LEU A 13 2.31 9.81 5.37
C LEU A 13 2.24 9.84 6.90
N GLY A 14 3.12 10.58 7.57
CA GLY A 14 3.18 10.61 9.03
C GLY A 14 1.90 11.11 9.68
N ASN A 15 1.11 11.92 8.97
CA ASN A 15 -0.17 12.43 9.48
C ASN A 15 -1.32 11.45 9.25
N TRP A 16 -1.09 10.36 8.55
CA TRP A 16 -2.11 9.38 8.23
C TRP A 16 -2.24 8.32 9.31
N GLN A 17 -3.45 7.85 9.53
CA GLN A 17 -3.71 6.67 10.34
C GLN A 17 -3.83 5.48 9.39
N ILE A 18 -2.92 4.54 9.51
CA ILE A 18 -2.89 3.34 8.67
C ILE A 18 -3.31 2.14 9.51
N ASN A 19 -4.39 1.51 9.10
CA ASN A 19 -4.93 0.32 9.77
C ASN A 19 -4.79 -0.89 8.86
N THR A 20 -4.71 -2.07 9.46
CA THR A 20 -4.74 -3.32 8.70
C THR A 20 -5.87 -4.18 9.24
N ILE A 21 -6.62 -4.80 8.34
CA ILE A 21 -7.75 -5.67 8.71
C ILE A 21 -7.65 -6.95 7.89
N ARG A 22 -7.61 -8.09 8.59
CA ARG A 22 -7.68 -9.38 7.92
C ARG A 22 -9.13 -9.69 7.57
N ILE A 23 -9.38 -10.07 6.32
CA ILE A 23 -10.70 -10.44 5.84
C ILE A 23 -10.66 -11.86 5.29
N SER A 24 -11.83 -12.47 5.14
CA SER A 24 -11.93 -13.78 4.53
C SER A 24 -11.96 -13.64 3.00
N GLU A 25 -11.59 -14.71 2.30
CA GLU A 25 -11.67 -14.75 0.85
C GLU A 25 -13.11 -14.58 0.34
N MET A 26 -14.08 -14.99 1.13
CA MET A 26 -15.49 -14.79 0.80
C MET A 26 -15.87 -13.31 0.82
N GLN A 27 -15.28 -12.53 1.74
CA GLN A 27 -15.52 -11.09 1.77
C GLN A 27 -14.95 -10.37 0.54
N VAL A 28 -13.86 -10.88 -0.02
CA VAL A 28 -13.30 -10.34 -1.26
C VAL A 28 -14.31 -10.48 -2.40
N ILE A 29 -14.99 -11.60 -2.47
CA ILE A 29 -16.02 -11.85 -3.50
C ILE A 29 -17.18 -10.87 -3.31
N ASP A 30 -17.65 -10.72 -2.07
CA ASP A 30 -18.77 -9.84 -1.76
C ASP A 30 -18.47 -8.40 -2.12
N ASP A 31 -17.20 -7.99 -2.01
CA ASP A 31 -16.76 -6.65 -2.33
C ASP A 31 -16.36 -6.47 -3.80
N HIS A 32 -16.59 -7.47 -4.62
CA HIS A 32 -16.31 -7.47 -6.07
C HIS A 32 -14.83 -7.33 -6.44
N TYR A 33 -13.92 -7.70 -5.54
CA TYR A 33 -12.49 -7.63 -5.80
C TYR A 33 -11.95 -8.87 -6.50
N GLY A 34 -12.75 -9.91 -6.62
CA GLY A 34 -12.34 -11.12 -7.28
C GLY A 34 -13.56 -11.91 -7.75
N ASP A 35 -13.47 -12.45 -8.93
CA ASP A 35 -14.52 -13.31 -9.49
C ASP A 35 -14.30 -14.77 -9.14
N ILE A 36 -13.16 -15.07 -8.49
CA ILE A 36 -12.74 -16.44 -8.21
C ILE A 36 -12.73 -16.67 -6.71
N PRO A 37 -13.55 -17.62 -6.20
CA PRO A 37 -13.49 -18.00 -4.78
C PRO A 37 -12.08 -18.46 -4.39
N GLY A 38 -11.63 -18.05 -3.20
CA GLY A 38 -10.30 -18.40 -2.71
C GLY A 38 -9.18 -17.53 -3.25
N HIS A 39 -9.49 -16.43 -3.89
CA HIS A 39 -8.49 -15.50 -4.40
C HIS A 39 -7.76 -14.78 -3.27
N GLU A 40 -6.42 -14.79 -3.30
CA GLU A 40 -5.62 -14.00 -2.38
C GLU A 40 -5.73 -12.51 -2.74
N PHE A 41 -5.84 -11.68 -1.72
CA PHE A 41 -6.06 -10.25 -1.92
C PHE A 41 -5.34 -9.41 -0.87
N VAL A 42 -4.73 -8.34 -1.33
CA VAL A 42 -4.27 -7.23 -0.49
C VAL A 42 -4.67 -5.95 -1.21
N GLY A 43 -5.34 -5.06 -0.51
CA GLY A 43 -5.80 -3.81 -1.11
C GLY A 43 -6.01 -2.74 -0.06
N VAL A 44 -6.27 -1.51 -0.48
CA VAL A 44 -6.41 -0.38 0.43
C VAL A 44 -7.64 0.45 0.11
N THR A 45 -8.33 0.91 1.15
CA THR A 45 -9.35 1.95 1.06
C THR A 45 -8.80 3.24 1.65
N ILE A 46 -9.16 4.37 1.06
CA ILE A 46 -8.56 5.66 1.39
C ILE A 46 -9.64 6.66 1.77
N ASP A 47 -9.47 7.31 2.92
CA ASP A 47 -10.33 8.39 3.38
C ASP A 47 -9.48 9.66 3.47
N ASN A 48 -9.55 10.49 2.44
CA ASN A 48 -8.76 11.71 2.35
C ASN A 48 -9.23 12.80 3.33
N GLU A 49 -10.50 12.77 3.72
CA GLU A 49 -11.03 13.76 4.63
C GLU A 49 -10.42 13.65 6.02
N PHE A 50 -10.29 12.42 6.51
CA PHE A 50 -9.78 12.16 7.86
C PHE A 50 -8.34 11.63 7.86
N LEU A 51 -7.69 11.56 6.70
CA LEU A 51 -6.34 11.06 6.53
C LEU A 51 -6.18 9.67 7.13
N ARG A 52 -7.08 8.77 6.72
CA ARG A 52 -7.06 7.38 7.15
C ARG A 52 -7.04 6.45 5.96
N ALA A 53 -6.32 5.35 6.11
CA ALA A 53 -6.32 4.30 5.09
C ALA A 53 -6.35 2.95 5.79
N THR A 54 -7.04 1.99 5.19
CA THR A 54 -7.16 0.64 5.72
C THR A 54 -6.69 -0.35 4.69
N ILE A 55 -5.69 -1.14 5.06
CA ILE A 55 -5.18 -2.23 4.22
C ILE A 55 -5.94 -3.49 4.60
N TYR A 56 -6.71 -4.02 3.64
CA TYR A 56 -7.43 -5.28 3.79
C TYR A 56 -6.60 -6.40 3.21
N HIS A 57 -6.53 -7.54 3.89
CA HIS A 57 -5.72 -8.65 3.42
C HIS A 57 -6.35 -9.99 3.78
N THR A 58 -6.26 -10.94 2.87
CA THR A 58 -6.72 -12.32 3.08
C THR A 58 -5.56 -13.24 3.48
N ARG A 59 -4.34 -12.79 3.30
CA ARG A 59 -3.10 -13.50 3.63
C ARG A 59 -2.18 -12.60 4.43
N SER A 60 -1.07 -13.13 4.91
CA SER A 60 -0.07 -12.33 5.62
C SER A 60 0.47 -11.22 4.71
N ILE A 61 0.72 -10.06 5.31
CA ILE A 61 1.25 -8.90 4.59
C ILE A 61 2.77 -8.93 4.65
N PHE A 62 3.42 -8.75 3.49
CA PHE A 62 4.87 -8.63 3.38
C PHE A 62 5.26 -7.19 3.12
N GLU A 63 6.57 -6.89 3.18
CA GLU A 63 7.06 -5.53 3.00
C GLU A 63 6.67 -4.94 1.64
N ASP A 64 6.75 -5.72 0.57
CA ASP A 64 6.34 -5.26 -0.77
C ASP A 64 4.85 -4.88 -0.83
N ASP A 65 4.00 -5.62 -0.12
CA ASP A 65 2.58 -5.29 -0.03
C ASP A 65 2.37 -3.94 0.65
N ILE A 66 3.09 -3.69 1.73
CA ILE A 66 3.00 -2.44 2.48
C ILE A 66 3.43 -1.27 1.60
N ILE A 67 4.57 -1.39 0.92
CA ILE A 67 5.06 -0.34 0.02
C ILE A 67 4.02 -0.07 -1.06
N HIS A 68 3.50 -1.11 -1.70
CA HIS A 68 2.53 -1.03 -2.78
C HIS A 68 1.28 -0.26 -2.33
N GLU A 69 0.69 -0.67 -1.20
CA GLU A 69 -0.55 -0.04 -0.74
C GLU A 69 -0.31 1.39 -0.25
N LEU A 70 0.80 1.67 0.41
CA LEU A 70 1.13 3.03 0.84
C LEU A 70 1.43 3.95 -0.34
N LEU A 71 1.99 3.43 -1.43
CA LEU A 71 2.16 4.22 -2.66
C LEU A 71 0.81 4.62 -3.26
N HIS A 72 -0.19 3.74 -3.22
CA HIS A 72 -1.55 4.10 -3.64
C HIS A 72 -2.13 5.22 -2.78
N VAL A 73 -1.81 5.26 -1.51
CA VAL A 73 -2.27 6.34 -0.62
C VAL A 73 -1.55 7.65 -0.94
N ARG A 74 -0.24 7.61 -1.13
CA ARG A 74 0.57 8.81 -1.35
C ARG A 74 0.40 9.39 -2.74
N PHE A 75 0.32 8.53 -3.76
CA PHE A 75 0.23 8.93 -5.17
C PHE A 75 -1.03 8.33 -5.78
N GLN A 76 -2.18 8.87 -5.40
CA GLN A 76 -3.48 8.30 -5.74
C GLN A 76 -3.80 8.36 -7.24
N GLU A 77 -3.15 9.23 -7.99
CA GLU A 77 -3.34 9.34 -9.44
C GLU A 77 -2.50 8.34 -10.23
N TRP A 78 -1.56 7.66 -9.59
CA TRP A 78 -0.70 6.70 -10.29
C TRP A 78 -1.49 5.47 -10.73
N THR A 79 -1.10 4.94 -11.88
CA THR A 79 -1.64 3.67 -12.36
C THR A 79 -1.08 2.52 -11.53
N GLU A 80 -1.73 1.37 -11.61
CA GLU A 80 -1.23 0.15 -10.96
C GLU A 80 0.18 -0.21 -11.44
N GLU A 81 0.45 -0.04 -12.73
CA GLU A 81 1.77 -0.30 -13.30
C GLU A 81 2.84 0.60 -12.67
N GLU A 82 2.54 1.89 -12.51
CA GLU A 82 3.47 2.83 -11.87
C GLU A 82 3.76 2.43 -10.43
N VAL A 83 2.73 1.99 -9.69
CA VAL A 83 2.88 1.54 -8.31
C VAL A 83 3.74 0.27 -8.24
N VAL A 84 3.48 -0.70 -9.12
CA VAL A 84 4.24 -1.95 -9.17
C VAL A 84 5.73 -1.67 -9.45
N ASN A 85 6.01 -0.85 -10.45
CA ASN A 85 7.38 -0.52 -10.82
C ASN A 85 8.11 0.22 -9.70
N SER A 86 7.43 1.16 -9.05
CA SER A 86 8.03 1.91 -7.94
C SER A 86 8.23 1.04 -6.70
N THR A 87 7.33 0.11 -6.44
CA THR A 87 7.47 -0.85 -5.34
C THR A 87 8.73 -1.68 -5.53
N ASP A 88 8.94 -2.22 -6.74
CA ASP A 88 10.13 -3.00 -7.05
C ASP A 88 11.40 -2.18 -6.84
N ARG A 89 11.42 -0.95 -7.30
CA ARG A 89 12.59 -0.09 -7.16
C ARG A 89 12.89 0.22 -5.70
N LEU A 90 11.88 0.59 -4.92
CA LEU A 90 12.05 0.92 -3.51
C LEU A 90 12.54 -0.28 -2.70
N GLN A 91 12.04 -1.45 -3.00
CA GLN A 91 12.40 -2.67 -2.29
C GLN A 91 13.84 -3.09 -2.55
N ASN A 92 14.35 -2.81 -3.75
CA ASN A 92 15.69 -3.23 -4.17
C ASN A 92 16.77 -2.17 -4.01
N LEU A 93 16.44 -0.98 -3.51
CA LEU A 93 17.42 0.08 -3.30
C LEU A 93 18.08 -0.04 -1.94
N ASP A 94 19.40 0.24 -1.91
CA ASP A 94 20.14 0.33 -0.65
C ASP A 94 19.72 1.57 0.14
N ASN A 95 19.39 2.65 -0.56
CA ASN A 95 18.95 3.90 0.07
C ASN A 95 17.66 4.40 -0.59
N PRO A 96 16.51 3.95 -0.10
CA PRO A 96 15.23 4.35 -0.67
C PRO A 96 14.93 5.85 -0.52
N LYS A 97 15.58 6.54 0.41
CA LYS A 97 15.37 7.99 0.61
C LYS A 97 15.70 8.80 -0.63
N SER A 98 16.75 8.42 -1.36
CA SER A 98 17.13 9.12 -2.59
C SER A 98 16.06 9.01 -3.67
N PHE A 99 15.49 7.83 -3.83
CA PHE A 99 14.42 7.61 -4.80
C PHE A 99 13.16 8.39 -4.43
N ILE A 100 12.82 8.43 -3.15
CA ILE A 100 11.64 9.17 -2.69
C ILE A 100 11.83 10.66 -2.88
N ALA A 101 13.03 11.18 -2.69
CA ALA A 101 13.33 12.58 -2.96
C ALA A 101 13.08 12.93 -4.44
N GLU A 102 13.45 12.04 -5.36
CA GLU A 102 13.14 12.20 -6.78
C GLU A 102 11.64 12.21 -7.04
N LEU A 103 10.89 11.32 -6.40
CA LEU A 103 9.44 11.25 -6.55
C LEU A 103 8.75 12.53 -6.08
N LYS A 104 9.24 13.10 -4.98
CA LYS A 104 8.66 14.32 -4.41
C LYS A 104 8.94 15.56 -5.24
N ALA A 105 9.95 15.52 -6.10
CA ALA A 105 10.33 16.64 -6.97
C ALA A 105 9.48 16.73 -8.23
N ILE A 106 8.64 15.74 -8.49
CA ILE A 106 7.79 15.68 -9.69
C ILE A 106 6.54 16.54 -9.54
#